data_ebda4b45273dc42011cc1cdccb8449c0
#
_entry.id   ebda4b45273dc42011cc1cdccb8449c0
#
_cell.length_a   1.000
_cell.length_b   1.000
_cell.length_c   1.000
_cell.angle_alpha   90.00
_cell.angle_beta   90.00
_cell.angle_gamma   90.00
#
_symmetry.space_group_name_H-M   'P 1'
#
loop_
_entity.id
_entity.type
_entity.pdbx_description
1 polymer ?
#
loop_
_entity_poly.entity_id
_entity_poly.type
_entity_poly.pdbx_seq_one_letter_code
_entity_poly.pdbx_strand_id
1 'polypeptide(L)'
;MTKKISIISYLLLFSFLTACGGDDSGNDIPGSGQDAISVSRTSLEFDVEAGEQSVSLTANHEWAASVSETWISVSPNNSTQQNATITVKVTRNETGRNREAMVTLMAGTAREYIKVTQQAGATTITCPIAGYGLAWNDEFETGTAPDLDKWTYQEANPGWVNNELQTYVREKTPSGTRVADIKDGKLRIKCFKEDGKVYSARRYGNVRTGWKYGYVEAKIKLPKGRGTWPAFWMMPVNFTAWPDDGEIDIMEEVGTNPNYVSSSLHALGHYHANNTQVTKERYLAGAEDDFHVYALEWTPDYIQTYVDGEKLLYYANDGSGKRNWPYDAPFYVILNLAWGGSWGGMNGVDESALPCIMEIEYVRVFTK
;
A
#
# COMPACT_ATOMS: atom_id res chain seq x y z
N MET A 1 2.42 40.83 -22.41
CA MET A 1 1.13 40.44 -23.05
C MET A 1 0.52 39.34 -22.20
N THR A 2 -0.44 39.76 -21.39
CA THR A 2 -1.07 38.93 -20.34
C THR A 2 -2.33 38.28 -20.95
N LYS A 3 -2.41 36.94 -21.01
CA LYS A 3 -3.64 36.23 -21.29
C LYS A 3 -4.23 35.67 -20.00
N LYS A 4 -5.32 36.27 -19.55
CA LYS A 4 -6.22 35.76 -18.53
C LYS A 4 -7.08 34.65 -19.15
N ILE A 5 -7.14 33.51 -18.51
CA ILE A 5 -8.11 32.44 -18.80
C ILE A 5 -9.23 32.57 -17.78
N SER A 6 -10.42 32.89 -18.30
CA SER A 6 -11.68 32.96 -17.53
C SER A 6 -12.26 31.57 -17.31
N ILE A 7 -12.56 31.25 -16.07
CA ILE A 7 -13.38 30.11 -15.66
C ILE A 7 -14.85 30.56 -15.75
N ILE A 8 -15.63 29.93 -16.63
CA ILE A 8 -17.06 30.14 -16.76
C ILE A 8 -17.79 29.15 -15.84
N SER A 9 -18.34 29.70 -14.76
CA SER A 9 -19.33 28.99 -13.93
C SER A 9 -20.70 29.11 -14.61
N TYR A 10 -21.31 28.00 -14.97
CA TYR A 10 -22.72 27.98 -15.40
C TYR A 10 -23.62 27.94 -14.17
N LEU A 11 -24.23 29.09 -13.90
CA LEU A 11 -25.37 29.24 -12.99
C LEU A 11 -26.64 29.09 -13.80
N LEU A 12 -27.37 27.99 -13.62
CA LEU A 12 -28.72 27.87 -14.22
C LEU A 12 -29.73 28.57 -13.32
N LEU A 13 -30.21 29.72 -13.81
CA LEU A 13 -31.33 30.47 -13.23
C LEU A 13 -32.63 29.87 -13.77
N PHE A 14 -33.48 29.31 -12.92
CA PHE A 14 -34.85 28.97 -13.26
C PHE A 14 -35.73 30.21 -13.04
N SER A 15 -36.26 30.79 -14.11
CA SER A 15 -37.27 31.83 -14.06
C SER A 15 -38.67 31.19 -14.09
N PHE A 16 -39.47 31.49 -13.08
CA PHE A 16 -40.89 31.20 -13.04
C PHE A 16 -41.63 32.11 -14.01
N LEU A 17 -42.37 31.52 -14.95
CA LEU A 17 -43.39 32.20 -15.72
C LEU A 17 -44.78 31.65 -15.29
N THR A 18 -45.54 32.48 -14.65
CA THR A 18 -46.98 32.28 -14.45
C THR A 18 -47.72 32.72 -15.71
N ALA A 19 -48.50 31.84 -16.31
CA ALA A 19 -49.55 32.23 -17.27
C ALA A 19 -50.85 31.47 -16.93
N CYS A 20 -51.87 32.20 -16.69
CA CYS A 20 -53.24 31.74 -16.53
C CYS A 20 -53.92 31.49 -17.89
N GLY A 21 -54.78 30.47 -17.89
CA GLY A 21 -56.04 30.48 -18.63
C GLY A 21 -56.12 29.70 -19.93
N GLY A 22 -57.03 28.71 -19.94
CA GLY A 22 -57.58 28.10 -21.14
C GLY A 22 -58.02 26.66 -20.94
N ASP A 23 -59.34 26.46 -20.70
CA ASP A 23 -59.98 25.15 -20.77
C ASP A 23 -59.71 24.50 -22.13
N ASP A 24 -59.28 23.27 -22.15
CA ASP A 24 -59.68 22.33 -23.20
C ASP A 24 -59.63 20.88 -22.68
N SER A 25 -60.74 20.21 -22.85
CA SER A 25 -60.99 18.84 -22.47
C SER A 25 -60.28 17.89 -23.43
N GLY A 26 -59.43 17.04 -22.91
CA GLY A 26 -58.87 15.95 -23.73
C GLY A 26 -57.85 15.07 -23.05
N ASN A 27 -58.30 13.91 -22.64
CA ASN A 27 -57.54 12.71 -22.30
C ASN A 27 -56.44 12.85 -21.24
N ASP A 28 -56.84 12.61 -20.03
CA ASP A 28 -55.92 12.16 -18.97
C ASP A 28 -55.23 10.85 -19.39
N ILE A 29 -53.96 10.92 -19.68
CA ILE A 29 -53.07 9.75 -19.68
C ILE A 29 -52.76 9.48 -18.18
N PRO A 30 -53.27 8.36 -17.60
CA PRO A 30 -52.89 8.03 -16.23
C PRO A 30 -51.43 7.57 -16.20
N GLY A 31 -50.56 8.31 -15.50
CA GLY A 31 -49.29 7.75 -15.06
C GLY A 31 -48.02 8.49 -15.39
N SER A 32 -47.89 9.79 -15.03
CA SER A 32 -46.56 10.37 -14.86
C SER A 32 -46.27 10.57 -13.35
N GLY A 33 -46.33 9.48 -12.60
CA GLY A 33 -45.71 9.45 -11.27
C GLY A 33 -44.21 9.50 -11.45
N GLN A 34 -43.52 10.33 -10.66
CA GLN A 34 -42.06 10.35 -10.62
C GLN A 34 -41.54 8.91 -10.39
N ASP A 35 -40.52 8.51 -11.15
CA ASP A 35 -39.89 7.20 -10.93
C ASP A 35 -39.46 7.06 -9.49
N ALA A 36 -39.77 5.92 -8.88
CA ALA A 36 -39.52 5.67 -7.47
C ALA A 36 -39.03 4.21 -7.23
N ILE A 37 -38.05 4.09 -6.38
CA ILE A 37 -37.60 2.82 -5.81
C ILE A 37 -37.25 3.05 -4.34
N SER A 38 -37.53 2.07 -3.49
CA SER A 38 -37.17 2.09 -2.10
C SER A 38 -36.77 0.69 -1.61
N VAL A 39 -35.97 0.62 -0.59
CA VAL A 39 -35.45 -0.63 -0.01
C VAL A 39 -35.67 -0.67 1.49
N SER A 40 -35.85 -1.86 2.05
CA SER A 40 -36.03 -2.06 3.49
C SER A 40 -34.75 -1.82 4.29
N ARG A 41 -33.58 -1.89 3.67
CA ARG A 41 -32.28 -1.64 4.27
C ARG A 41 -31.30 -1.06 3.26
N THR A 42 -30.52 -0.06 3.68
CA THR A 42 -29.50 0.62 2.88
C THR A 42 -28.07 0.18 3.24
N SER A 43 -27.93 -0.72 4.25
CA SER A 43 -26.66 -1.32 4.63
C SER A 43 -26.81 -2.78 5.00
N LEU A 44 -25.82 -3.60 4.65
CA LEU A 44 -25.71 -5.01 5.03
C LEU A 44 -24.30 -5.24 5.57
N GLU A 45 -24.24 -5.95 6.71
CA GLU A 45 -22.98 -6.33 7.33
C GLU A 45 -22.86 -7.85 7.33
N PHE A 46 -21.73 -8.35 6.88
CA PHE A 46 -21.38 -9.76 6.87
C PHE A 46 -20.13 -10.00 7.70
N ASP A 47 -20.08 -11.16 8.35
CA ASP A 47 -18.83 -11.68 8.91
C ASP A 47 -17.91 -12.19 7.79
N VAL A 48 -16.80 -12.83 8.16
CA VAL A 48 -15.80 -13.35 7.22
C VAL A 48 -16.33 -14.42 6.28
N GLU A 49 -17.31 -15.20 6.73
CA GLU A 49 -17.78 -16.38 5.99
C GLU A 49 -18.64 -15.96 4.78
N ALA A 50 -18.78 -16.89 3.83
CA ALA A 50 -19.77 -16.75 2.77
C ALA A 50 -21.17 -16.69 3.39
N GLY A 51 -22.01 -15.79 2.89
CA GLY A 51 -23.34 -15.59 3.46
C GLY A 51 -24.31 -14.95 2.49
N GLU A 52 -25.57 -14.90 2.94
CA GLU A 52 -26.62 -14.23 2.19
C GLU A 52 -27.59 -13.48 3.12
N GLN A 53 -28.10 -12.35 2.64
CA GLN A 53 -29.10 -11.54 3.33
C GLN A 53 -30.13 -11.06 2.32
N SER A 54 -31.39 -11.00 2.76
CA SER A 54 -32.51 -10.56 1.93
C SER A 54 -32.85 -9.09 2.20
N VAL A 55 -33.22 -8.37 1.15
CA VAL A 55 -33.69 -7.00 1.20
C VAL A 55 -34.98 -6.90 0.37
N SER A 56 -36.05 -6.41 0.98
CA SER A 56 -37.29 -6.12 0.24
C SER A 56 -37.15 -4.78 -0.46
N LEU A 57 -37.68 -4.69 -1.67
CA LEU A 57 -37.75 -3.46 -2.44
C LEU A 57 -39.16 -3.22 -2.96
N THR A 58 -39.48 -1.95 -3.17
CA THR A 58 -40.68 -1.52 -3.85
C THR A 58 -40.28 -0.51 -4.92
N ALA A 59 -40.77 -0.71 -6.14
CA ALA A 59 -40.54 0.16 -7.29
C ALA A 59 -41.85 0.39 -8.05
N ASN A 60 -41.99 1.51 -8.71
CA ASN A 60 -43.18 1.81 -9.56
C ASN A 60 -42.96 1.49 -11.04
N HIS A 61 -41.76 1.04 -11.41
CA HIS A 61 -41.37 0.57 -12.74
C HIS A 61 -40.61 -0.75 -12.66
N GLU A 62 -40.28 -1.35 -13.81
CA GLU A 62 -39.29 -2.41 -13.88
C GLU A 62 -37.97 -1.92 -13.27
N TRP A 63 -37.30 -2.81 -12.59
CA TRP A 63 -36.07 -2.47 -11.90
C TRP A 63 -34.94 -3.43 -12.24
N ALA A 64 -33.71 -2.95 -12.09
CA ALA A 64 -32.48 -3.72 -12.23
C ALA A 64 -31.52 -3.42 -11.09
N ALA A 65 -30.71 -4.42 -10.72
CA ALA A 65 -29.67 -4.33 -9.73
C ALA A 65 -28.30 -4.64 -10.36
N SER A 66 -27.28 -3.90 -9.94
CA SER A 66 -25.89 -4.14 -10.29
C SER A 66 -25.02 -4.11 -9.05
N VAL A 67 -23.83 -4.70 -9.13
CA VAL A 67 -22.86 -4.75 -8.02
C VAL A 67 -21.52 -4.17 -8.47
N SER A 68 -20.80 -3.54 -7.54
CA SER A 68 -19.50 -2.90 -7.82
C SER A 68 -18.32 -3.86 -7.82
N GLU A 69 -18.47 -5.06 -7.22
CA GLU A 69 -17.38 -5.99 -6.95
C GLU A 69 -17.75 -7.43 -7.31
N THR A 70 -16.74 -8.24 -7.65
CA THR A 70 -16.94 -9.62 -8.09
C THR A 70 -17.23 -10.63 -6.98
N TRP A 71 -16.93 -10.27 -5.72
CA TRP A 71 -17.17 -11.12 -4.55
C TRP A 71 -18.61 -11.04 -4.01
N ILE A 72 -19.44 -10.19 -4.60
CA ILE A 72 -20.84 -9.99 -4.26
C ILE A 72 -21.73 -10.31 -5.46
N SER A 73 -22.92 -10.81 -5.21
CA SER A 73 -23.94 -11.04 -6.23
C SER A 73 -25.34 -10.74 -5.69
N VAL A 74 -26.27 -10.47 -6.60
CA VAL A 74 -27.67 -10.17 -6.28
C VAL A 74 -28.57 -11.04 -7.13
N SER A 75 -29.60 -11.64 -6.52
CA SER A 75 -30.60 -12.45 -7.22
C SER A 75 -32.00 -12.26 -6.61
N PRO A 76 -33.06 -12.06 -7.41
CA PRO A 76 -33.00 -11.69 -8.83
C PRO A 76 -32.28 -10.34 -9.02
N ASN A 77 -31.67 -10.13 -10.19
CA ASN A 77 -31.01 -8.87 -10.53
C ASN A 77 -31.87 -7.94 -11.41
N ASN A 78 -33.07 -8.34 -11.76
CA ASN A 78 -34.09 -7.52 -12.40
C ASN A 78 -35.48 -8.13 -12.25
N SER A 79 -36.51 -7.34 -12.39
CA SER A 79 -37.91 -7.78 -12.45
C SER A 79 -38.84 -6.65 -12.90
N THR A 80 -40.00 -7.06 -13.47
CA THR A 80 -41.13 -6.16 -13.72
C THR A 80 -42.09 -6.08 -12.53
N GLN A 81 -41.87 -6.89 -11.48
CA GLN A 81 -42.70 -6.85 -10.27
C GLN A 81 -42.33 -5.66 -9.41
N GLN A 82 -43.34 -4.86 -9.04
CA GLN A 82 -43.17 -3.65 -8.24
C GLN A 82 -42.70 -3.93 -6.79
N ASN A 83 -43.14 -5.05 -6.22
CA ASN A 83 -42.70 -5.51 -4.89
C ASN A 83 -41.89 -6.78 -5.10
N ALA A 84 -40.66 -6.78 -4.63
CA ALA A 84 -39.75 -7.91 -4.76
C ALA A 84 -38.84 -8.05 -3.53
N THR A 85 -38.25 -9.21 -3.40
CA THR A 85 -37.17 -9.46 -2.43
C THR A 85 -35.95 -9.89 -3.22
N ILE A 86 -34.87 -9.19 -3.03
CA ILE A 86 -33.55 -9.56 -3.56
C ILE A 86 -32.74 -10.25 -2.46
N THR A 87 -31.93 -11.22 -2.86
CA THR A 87 -30.94 -11.85 -1.99
C THR A 87 -29.55 -11.36 -2.42
N VAL A 88 -28.85 -10.72 -1.50
CA VAL A 88 -27.45 -10.33 -1.65
C VAL A 88 -26.58 -11.44 -1.08
N LYS A 89 -25.70 -12.01 -1.90
CA LYS A 89 -24.75 -13.07 -1.50
C LYS A 89 -23.32 -12.57 -1.57
N VAL A 90 -22.52 -12.97 -0.60
CA VAL A 90 -21.08 -12.69 -0.56
C VAL A 90 -20.29 -13.98 -0.50
N THR A 91 -19.13 -14.02 -1.14
CA THR A 91 -18.17 -15.12 -0.95
C THR A 91 -17.40 -14.92 0.34
N ARG A 92 -16.73 -15.96 0.86
CA ARG A 92 -15.83 -15.84 2.01
C ARG A 92 -14.77 -14.75 1.74
N ASN A 93 -14.49 -13.94 2.74
CA ASN A 93 -13.46 -12.92 2.66
C ASN A 93 -12.09 -13.50 3.07
N GLU A 94 -11.30 -13.86 2.09
CA GLU A 94 -9.94 -14.40 2.29
C GLU A 94 -8.84 -13.33 2.18
N THR A 95 -9.23 -12.06 2.05
CA THR A 95 -8.27 -10.97 1.79
C THR A 95 -7.50 -10.52 3.04
N GLY A 96 -7.92 -10.98 4.23
CA GLY A 96 -7.36 -10.51 5.50
C GLY A 96 -7.74 -9.08 5.87
N ARG A 97 -8.57 -8.42 5.07
CA ARG A 97 -9.01 -7.02 5.26
C ARG A 97 -10.52 -6.92 5.16
N ASN A 98 -11.11 -5.98 5.91
CA ASN A 98 -12.50 -5.61 5.69
C ASN A 98 -12.66 -5.13 4.25
N ARG A 99 -13.76 -5.51 3.61
CA ARG A 99 -14.07 -5.08 2.25
C ARG A 99 -15.47 -4.50 2.14
N GLU A 100 -15.63 -3.61 1.19
CA GLU A 100 -16.89 -2.90 0.93
C GLU A 100 -17.30 -3.06 -0.52
N ALA A 101 -18.60 -3.12 -0.76
CA ALA A 101 -19.19 -3.10 -2.09
C ALA A 101 -20.50 -2.31 -2.07
N MET A 102 -20.97 -1.93 -3.25
CA MET A 102 -22.23 -1.26 -3.43
C MET A 102 -23.15 -2.07 -4.34
N VAL A 103 -24.38 -2.30 -3.90
CA VAL A 103 -25.47 -2.72 -4.76
C VAL A 103 -26.19 -1.47 -5.19
N THR A 104 -26.30 -1.26 -6.49
CA THR A 104 -27.06 -0.16 -7.10
C THR A 104 -28.33 -0.72 -7.69
N LEU A 105 -29.47 -0.19 -7.25
CA LEU A 105 -30.80 -0.51 -7.74
C LEU A 105 -31.32 0.67 -8.59
N MET A 106 -31.96 0.36 -9.70
CA MET A 106 -32.48 1.36 -10.64
C MET A 106 -33.88 1.01 -11.07
N ALA A 107 -34.80 1.98 -11.05
CA ALA A 107 -36.14 1.89 -11.64
C ALA A 107 -36.43 3.20 -12.41
N GLY A 108 -36.40 3.11 -13.74
CA GLY A 108 -36.40 4.34 -14.57
C GLY A 108 -35.21 5.23 -14.23
N THR A 109 -35.49 6.47 -13.81
CA THR A 109 -34.46 7.44 -13.38
C THR A 109 -34.14 7.37 -11.88
N ALA A 110 -34.98 6.69 -11.08
CA ALA A 110 -34.77 6.54 -9.65
C ALA A 110 -33.61 5.58 -9.35
N ARG A 111 -32.86 5.87 -8.28
CA ARG A 111 -31.71 5.07 -7.82
C ARG A 111 -31.79 4.89 -6.31
N GLU A 112 -31.42 3.67 -5.87
CA GLU A 112 -31.15 3.34 -4.46
C GLU A 112 -29.85 2.56 -4.35
N TYR A 113 -29.20 2.69 -3.18
CA TYR A 113 -27.90 2.11 -2.92
C TYR A 113 -27.93 1.30 -1.63
N ILE A 114 -27.36 0.10 -1.67
CA ILE A 114 -27.15 -0.71 -0.49
C ILE A 114 -25.65 -0.87 -0.31
N LYS A 115 -25.10 -0.28 0.77
CA LYS A 115 -23.71 -0.50 1.15
C LYS A 115 -23.57 -1.89 1.77
N VAL A 116 -22.64 -2.68 1.27
CA VAL A 116 -22.31 -4.00 1.80
C VAL A 116 -20.92 -3.95 2.38
N THR A 117 -20.78 -4.31 3.66
CA THR A 117 -19.49 -4.46 4.34
C THR A 117 -19.31 -5.91 4.74
N GLN A 118 -18.09 -6.43 4.59
CA GLN A 118 -17.75 -7.77 5.07
C GLN A 118 -16.46 -7.72 5.87
N GLN A 119 -16.50 -8.31 7.07
CA GLN A 119 -15.36 -8.36 7.96
C GLN A 119 -14.24 -9.22 7.38
N ALA A 120 -13.01 -8.87 7.74
CA ALA A 120 -11.85 -9.71 7.50
C ALA A 120 -11.93 -10.99 8.33
N GLY A 121 -11.49 -12.11 7.76
CA GLY A 121 -11.11 -13.26 8.55
C GLY A 121 -9.88 -12.94 9.38
N ALA A 122 -9.79 -13.51 10.56
CA ALA A 122 -8.52 -13.56 11.25
C ALA A 122 -7.55 -14.35 10.35
N THR A 123 -6.73 -13.64 9.60
CA THR A 123 -5.66 -14.28 8.82
C THR A 123 -4.64 -14.77 9.85
N THR A 124 -4.54 -16.08 10.00
CA THR A 124 -3.42 -16.63 10.76
C THR A 124 -2.14 -16.32 9.97
N ILE A 125 -1.41 -15.32 10.42
CA ILE A 125 -0.12 -14.97 9.83
C ILE A 125 0.85 -16.08 10.19
N THR A 126 1.24 -16.88 9.19
CA THR A 126 2.16 -18.00 9.35
C THR A 126 3.45 -17.75 8.58
N CYS A 127 4.58 -18.14 9.17
CA CYS A 127 5.85 -18.15 8.47
C CYS A 127 5.83 -19.22 7.37
N PRO A 128 6.32 -18.94 6.14
CA PRO A 128 6.45 -19.95 5.11
C PRO A 128 7.47 -21.06 5.47
N ILE A 129 8.36 -20.79 6.43
CA ILE A 129 9.32 -21.76 6.94
C ILE A 129 8.83 -22.31 8.27
N ALA A 130 8.75 -23.64 8.39
CA ALA A 130 8.29 -24.32 9.60
C ALA A 130 9.17 -24.03 10.83
N GLY A 131 8.53 -23.94 12.00
CA GLY A 131 9.21 -23.74 13.28
C GLY A 131 9.42 -22.28 13.68
N TYR A 132 8.97 -21.32 12.88
CA TYR A 132 8.97 -19.92 13.24
C TYR A 132 7.57 -19.44 13.63
N GLY A 133 7.47 -18.68 14.72
CA GLY A 133 6.24 -18.02 15.18
C GLY A 133 6.28 -16.52 14.93
N LEU A 134 5.12 -15.88 14.72
CA LEU A 134 5.03 -14.43 14.53
C LEU A 134 5.47 -13.72 15.81
N ALA A 135 6.52 -12.90 15.70
CA ALA A 135 7.06 -12.10 16.80
C ALA A 135 6.62 -10.63 16.73
N TRP A 136 6.48 -10.10 15.52
CA TRP A 136 6.08 -8.71 15.28
C TRP A 136 5.56 -8.54 13.85
N ASN A 137 4.60 -7.65 13.69
CA ASN A 137 4.11 -7.27 12.36
C ASN A 137 3.52 -5.87 12.33
N ASP A 138 3.41 -5.34 11.13
CA ASP A 138 2.52 -4.24 10.79
C ASP A 138 1.91 -4.50 9.42
N GLU A 139 0.58 -4.62 9.40
CA GLU A 139 -0.22 -4.88 8.19
C GLU A 139 -0.75 -3.57 7.59
N PHE A 140 -0.49 -2.42 8.22
CA PHE A 140 -0.90 -1.08 7.80
C PHE A 140 -2.41 -0.92 7.52
N GLU A 141 -3.24 -1.73 8.17
CA GLU A 141 -4.69 -1.75 7.93
C GLU A 141 -5.44 -0.59 8.58
N THR A 142 -4.87 0.01 9.61
CA THR A 142 -5.53 1.02 10.43
C THR A 142 -4.76 2.33 10.48
N GLY A 143 -5.50 3.42 10.73
CA GLY A 143 -4.90 4.75 10.83
C GLY A 143 -4.66 5.42 9.48
N THR A 144 -4.06 6.60 9.52
CA THR A 144 -3.69 7.41 8.34
C THR A 144 -2.19 7.75 8.30
N ALA A 145 -1.43 7.28 9.30
CA ALA A 145 0.01 7.46 9.42
C ALA A 145 0.63 6.25 10.14
N PRO A 146 1.93 5.99 9.94
CA PRO A 146 2.65 4.93 10.66
C PRO A 146 2.47 5.06 12.18
N ASP A 147 2.23 3.92 12.83
CA ASP A 147 2.13 3.82 14.29
C ASP A 147 3.49 4.12 14.94
N LEU A 148 3.54 5.14 15.80
CA LEU A 148 4.79 5.56 16.45
C LEU A 148 5.27 4.62 17.56
N ASP A 149 4.40 3.70 18.03
CA ASP A 149 4.80 2.62 18.94
C ASP A 149 5.57 1.51 18.21
N LYS A 150 5.33 1.37 16.90
CA LYS A 150 6.01 0.41 16.03
C LYS A 150 7.17 1.03 15.25
N TRP A 151 7.01 2.26 14.78
CA TRP A 151 7.91 2.94 13.86
C TRP A 151 8.45 4.26 14.43
N THR A 152 9.74 4.44 14.36
CA THR A 152 10.37 5.76 14.50
C THR A 152 10.89 6.25 13.15
N TYR A 153 11.57 7.39 13.13
CA TYR A 153 12.00 8.02 11.87
C TYR A 153 13.38 8.63 12.01
N GLN A 154 14.06 8.77 10.86
CA GLN A 154 15.27 9.55 10.70
C GLN A 154 14.94 10.95 10.18
N GLU A 155 15.61 11.95 10.73
CA GLU A 155 15.68 13.30 10.16
C GLU A 155 17.11 13.50 9.66
N ALA A 156 17.27 13.90 8.41
CA ALA A 156 18.57 14.12 7.81
C ALA A 156 18.50 15.09 6.62
N ASN A 157 19.53 15.90 6.47
CA ASN A 157 19.68 16.81 5.34
C ASN A 157 20.30 16.09 4.12
N PRO A 158 20.16 16.64 2.91
CA PRO A 158 20.86 16.15 1.72
C PRO A 158 22.36 15.97 1.99
N GLY A 159 22.93 14.90 1.44
CA GLY A 159 24.35 14.56 1.61
C GLY A 159 24.72 13.90 2.95
N TRP A 160 23.75 13.59 3.80
CA TRP A 160 24.01 12.92 5.09
C TRP A 160 24.73 11.57 4.92
N VAL A 161 24.25 10.71 4.02
CA VAL A 161 24.90 9.47 3.62
C VAL A 161 24.82 9.34 2.10
N ASN A 162 25.76 8.62 1.48
CA ASN A 162 25.76 8.26 0.07
C ASN A 162 25.54 9.43 -0.91
N ASN A 163 25.75 10.68 -0.50
CA ASN A 163 25.46 11.90 -1.27
C ASN A 163 23.99 11.99 -1.74
N GLU A 164 23.06 11.38 -1.02
CA GLU A 164 21.63 11.39 -1.32
C GLU A 164 21.07 12.83 -1.32
N LEU A 165 20.07 13.08 -2.18
CA LEU A 165 19.62 14.46 -2.48
C LEU A 165 18.36 14.86 -1.71
N GLN A 166 17.63 13.91 -1.11
CA GLN A 166 16.42 14.21 -0.35
C GLN A 166 16.74 14.71 1.07
N THR A 167 15.79 15.45 1.63
CA THR A 167 15.67 15.68 3.07
C THR A 167 14.75 14.65 3.67
N TYR A 168 15.23 13.85 4.63
CA TYR A 168 14.37 13.03 5.45
C TYR A 168 13.77 13.86 6.57
N VAL A 169 12.45 13.84 6.68
CA VAL A 169 11.72 14.54 7.74
C VAL A 169 10.88 13.55 8.55
N ARG A 170 10.56 13.97 9.76
CA ARG A 170 9.86 13.16 10.75
C ARG A 170 8.51 12.63 10.23
N GLU A 171 7.58 13.51 9.95
CA GLU A 171 6.24 13.16 9.49
C GLU A 171 5.80 14.00 8.31
N LYS A 172 6.06 15.31 8.40
CA LYS A 172 5.58 16.31 7.44
C LYS A 172 6.69 17.28 7.09
N THR A 173 6.62 17.80 5.89
CA THR A 173 7.40 18.97 5.46
C THR A 173 7.00 20.21 6.25
N PRO A 174 7.77 21.31 6.19
CA PRO A 174 7.37 22.59 6.77
C PRO A 174 6.00 23.08 6.28
N SER A 175 5.61 22.77 5.05
CA SER A 175 4.30 23.14 4.46
C SER A 175 3.16 22.22 4.91
N GLY A 176 3.45 21.15 5.68
CA GLY A 176 2.46 20.25 6.23
C GLY A 176 2.17 18.99 5.40
N THR A 177 2.87 18.77 4.27
CA THR A 177 2.71 17.58 3.43
C THR A 177 3.36 16.35 4.08
N ARG A 178 2.62 15.24 4.20
CA ARG A 178 3.15 14.00 4.77
C ARG A 178 4.12 13.29 3.83
N VAL A 179 5.29 12.89 4.32
CA VAL A 179 6.29 12.08 3.61
C VAL A 179 6.00 10.58 3.69
N ALA A 180 5.20 10.15 4.68
CA ALA A 180 4.69 8.79 4.77
C ALA A 180 3.26 8.82 5.32
N ASP A 181 2.37 8.03 4.73
CA ASP A 181 0.98 7.88 5.17
C ASP A 181 0.51 6.42 5.02
N ILE A 182 -0.63 6.12 5.65
CA ILE A 182 -1.35 4.87 5.44
C ILE A 182 -2.59 5.19 4.60
N LYS A 183 -2.74 4.49 3.49
CA LYS A 183 -3.90 4.61 2.61
C LYS A 183 -4.19 3.25 1.95
N ASP A 184 -5.47 2.90 1.90
CA ASP A 184 -5.97 1.66 1.28
C ASP A 184 -5.24 0.41 1.82
N GLY A 185 -5.01 0.38 3.16
CA GLY A 185 -4.32 -0.72 3.83
C GLY A 185 -2.85 -0.88 3.46
N LYS A 186 -2.15 0.22 3.14
CA LYS A 186 -0.73 0.21 2.77
C LYS A 186 0.00 1.40 3.38
N LEU A 187 1.22 1.15 3.83
CA LEU A 187 2.18 2.22 4.08
C LEU A 187 2.69 2.74 2.73
N ARG A 188 2.66 4.06 2.54
CA ARG A 188 3.22 4.74 1.38
C ARG A 188 4.35 5.64 1.84
N ILE A 189 5.57 5.35 1.44
CA ILE A 189 6.73 6.25 1.57
C ILE A 189 6.82 7.05 0.28
N LYS A 190 6.70 8.37 0.41
CA LYS A 190 6.62 9.30 -0.73
C LYS A 190 7.91 10.07 -0.87
N CYS A 191 8.39 10.19 -2.10
CA CYS A 191 9.46 11.12 -2.46
C CYS A 191 8.90 12.16 -3.42
N PHE A 192 9.02 13.44 -3.08
CA PHE A 192 8.43 14.54 -3.85
C PHE A 192 9.21 15.84 -3.68
N LYS A 193 9.02 16.76 -4.62
CA LYS A 193 9.62 18.11 -4.58
C LYS A 193 8.60 19.12 -4.09
N GLU A 194 8.97 19.92 -3.09
CA GLU A 194 8.19 21.01 -2.53
C GLU A 194 9.13 22.16 -2.19
N ASP A 195 8.80 23.39 -2.57
CA ASP A 195 9.60 24.60 -2.35
C ASP A 195 11.07 24.44 -2.78
N GLY A 196 11.31 23.78 -3.91
CA GLY A 196 12.62 23.55 -4.48
C GLY A 196 13.47 22.47 -3.80
N LYS A 197 12.96 21.80 -2.77
CA LYS A 197 13.64 20.73 -2.04
C LYS A 197 12.95 19.38 -2.30
N VAL A 198 13.72 18.31 -2.29
CA VAL A 198 13.18 16.96 -2.34
C VAL A 198 13.03 16.43 -0.92
N TYR A 199 11.85 15.90 -0.60
CA TYR A 199 11.53 15.32 0.71
C TYR A 199 11.19 13.84 0.56
N SER A 200 11.58 13.06 1.58
CA SER A 200 11.23 11.65 1.66
C SER A 200 11.23 11.16 3.12
N ALA A 201 11.04 9.85 3.34
CA ALA A 201 11.03 9.23 4.64
C ALA A 201 11.97 8.04 4.76
N ARG A 202 12.54 7.88 5.96
CA ARG A 202 13.25 6.69 6.43
C ARG A 202 12.65 6.28 7.78
N ARG A 203 12.16 5.03 7.87
CA ARG A 203 11.41 4.47 9.00
C ARG A 203 12.17 3.33 9.63
N TYR A 204 12.22 3.29 10.95
CA TYR A 204 12.87 2.26 11.75
C TYR A 204 11.83 1.49 12.55
N GLY A 205 11.71 0.18 12.31
CA GLY A 205 10.82 -0.70 13.05
C GLY A 205 11.54 -1.38 14.20
N ASN A 206 10.97 -1.30 15.42
CA ASN A 206 11.52 -1.92 16.64
C ASN A 206 12.98 -1.53 16.95
N VAL A 207 13.37 -0.29 16.72
CA VAL A 207 14.75 0.21 16.80
C VAL A 207 15.41 0.01 18.17
N ARG A 208 14.61 -0.11 19.25
CA ARG A 208 15.15 -0.20 20.63
C ARG A 208 15.64 -1.59 21.00
N THR A 209 15.02 -2.62 20.51
CA THR A 209 15.30 -4.01 20.88
C THR A 209 15.74 -4.87 19.71
N GLY A 210 15.26 -4.60 18.52
CA GLY A 210 15.50 -5.40 17.33
C GLY A 210 15.10 -6.87 17.52
N TRP A 211 15.61 -7.70 16.63
CA TRP A 211 15.50 -9.15 16.69
C TRP A 211 16.87 -9.75 16.39
N LYS A 212 17.17 -10.86 17.03
CA LYS A 212 18.35 -11.65 16.72
C LYS A 212 17.91 -12.97 16.13
N TYR A 213 18.27 -13.19 14.87
CA TYR A 213 17.82 -14.30 14.05
C TYR A 213 16.29 -14.29 13.80
N GLY A 214 15.86 -14.93 12.78
CA GLY A 214 14.45 -15.01 12.42
C GLY A 214 14.22 -15.09 10.92
N TYR A 215 12.94 -15.06 10.57
CA TYR A 215 12.49 -14.83 9.22
C TYR A 215 11.81 -13.47 9.16
N VAL A 216 12.28 -12.60 8.28
CA VAL A 216 11.81 -11.21 8.14
C VAL A 216 11.31 -11.03 6.73
N GLU A 217 10.09 -10.54 6.55
CA GLU A 217 9.53 -10.31 5.21
C GLU A 217 8.78 -8.99 5.13
N ALA A 218 8.75 -8.43 3.94
CA ALA A 218 7.88 -7.32 3.57
C ALA A 218 7.33 -7.52 2.16
N LYS A 219 6.08 -7.12 1.94
CA LYS A 219 5.47 -7.11 0.61
C LYS A 219 5.41 -5.69 0.09
N ILE A 220 6.18 -5.44 -0.97
CA ILE A 220 6.52 -4.09 -1.43
C ILE A 220 6.32 -3.98 -2.94
N LYS A 221 5.77 -2.84 -3.37
CA LYS A 221 5.83 -2.36 -4.76
C LYS A 221 6.80 -1.19 -4.83
N LEU A 222 7.77 -1.29 -5.73
CA LEU A 222 8.85 -0.32 -5.87
C LEU A 222 8.42 0.92 -6.66
N PRO A 223 9.02 2.09 -6.39
CA PRO A 223 8.75 3.32 -7.13
C PRO A 223 9.46 3.30 -8.49
N LYS A 224 8.84 3.94 -9.49
CA LYS A 224 9.46 4.12 -10.82
C LYS A 224 10.27 5.41 -10.91
N GLY A 225 11.31 5.35 -11.73
CA GLY A 225 11.98 6.54 -12.25
C GLY A 225 13.44 6.68 -11.86
N ARG A 226 14.24 7.22 -12.80
CA ARG A 226 15.67 7.42 -12.60
C ARG A 226 15.95 8.42 -11.48
N GLY A 227 16.61 7.96 -10.45
CA GLY A 227 16.90 8.69 -9.24
C GLY A 227 16.28 8.05 -7.99
N THR A 228 15.31 7.15 -8.12
CA THR A 228 14.79 6.38 -6.98
C THR A 228 15.81 5.40 -6.46
N TRP A 229 15.80 5.21 -5.14
CA TRP A 229 16.59 4.21 -4.43
C TRP A 229 15.80 3.74 -3.21
N PRO A 230 14.79 2.88 -3.41
CA PRO A 230 14.06 2.22 -2.32
C PRO A 230 14.92 1.14 -1.67
N ALA A 231 14.76 0.97 -0.35
CA ALA A 231 15.43 -0.08 0.40
C ALA A 231 14.56 -0.64 1.54
N PHE A 232 14.67 -1.96 1.73
CA PHE A 232 14.22 -2.73 2.88
C PHE A 232 15.40 -3.50 3.45
N TRP A 233 15.86 -3.14 4.63
CA TRP A 233 17.14 -3.54 5.16
C TRP A 233 17.19 -3.50 6.70
N MET A 234 18.32 -3.88 7.30
CA MET A 234 18.49 -3.97 8.74
C MET A 234 19.83 -3.44 9.21
N MET A 235 19.81 -2.78 10.36
CA MET A 235 20.99 -2.31 11.09
C MET A 235 21.02 -2.83 12.53
N PRO A 236 22.22 -3.01 13.14
CA PRO A 236 22.32 -3.44 14.51
C PRO A 236 21.81 -2.39 15.50
N VAL A 237 21.10 -2.85 16.55
CA VAL A 237 20.56 -1.97 17.61
C VAL A 237 21.68 -1.21 18.32
N ASN A 238 22.77 -1.87 18.62
CA ASN A 238 23.95 -1.29 19.30
C ASN A 238 25.01 -0.88 18.26
N PHE A 239 24.58 -0.06 17.29
CA PHE A 239 25.45 0.44 16.23
C PHE A 239 26.52 1.40 16.79
N THR A 240 27.77 1.16 16.47
CA THR A 240 28.92 1.98 16.83
C THR A 240 29.74 2.43 15.63
N ALA A 241 29.96 1.55 14.67
CA ALA A 241 30.75 1.84 13.48
C ALA A 241 30.30 1.02 12.27
N TRP A 242 30.24 1.69 11.11
CA TRP A 242 30.03 1.03 9.82
C TRP A 242 31.37 0.85 9.11
N PRO A 243 31.64 -0.31 8.49
CA PRO A 243 30.80 -1.50 8.36
C PRO A 243 31.05 -2.56 9.46
N ASP A 244 31.73 -2.23 10.56
CA ASP A 244 32.23 -3.16 11.59
C ASP A 244 31.11 -3.92 12.29
N ASP A 245 29.96 -3.28 12.49
CA ASP A 245 28.81 -3.85 13.20
C ASP A 245 27.80 -4.53 12.28
N GLY A 246 28.05 -4.50 10.96
CA GLY A 246 27.25 -5.19 9.95
C GLY A 246 26.06 -4.38 9.44
N GLU A 247 25.58 -4.79 8.26
CA GLU A 247 24.37 -4.32 7.58
C GLU A 247 23.81 -5.45 6.73
N ILE A 248 22.50 -5.63 6.74
CA ILE A 248 21.80 -6.66 5.97
C ILE A 248 20.78 -5.98 5.07
N ASP A 249 21.04 -5.91 3.77
CA ASP A 249 20.12 -5.36 2.78
C ASP A 249 19.29 -6.50 2.19
N ILE A 250 18.03 -6.57 2.60
CA ILE A 250 17.10 -7.61 2.17
C ILE A 250 16.67 -7.33 0.73
N MET A 251 16.39 -6.07 0.43
CA MET A 251 16.02 -5.61 -0.91
C MET A 251 16.48 -4.18 -1.14
N GLU A 252 17.14 -3.97 -2.25
CA GLU A 252 17.43 -2.66 -2.82
C GLU A 252 17.16 -2.68 -4.33
N GLU A 253 16.79 -1.53 -4.87
CA GLU A 253 16.72 -1.23 -6.29
C GLU A 253 17.18 0.20 -6.54
N VAL A 254 17.69 0.47 -7.73
CA VAL A 254 17.91 1.83 -8.21
C VAL A 254 17.16 2.05 -9.52
N GLY A 255 16.39 3.11 -9.61
CA GLY A 255 15.59 3.43 -10.81
C GLY A 255 16.40 3.74 -12.07
N THR A 256 17.73 3.73 -11.99
CA THR A 256 18.65 3.76 -13.14
C THR A 256 18.85 2.36 -13.74
N ASN A 257 18.49 1.29 -13.01
CA ASN A 257 18.51 -0.12 -13.46
C ASN A 257 17.17 -0.77 -13.07
N PRO A 258 16.05 -0.36 -13.68
CA PRO A 258 14.70 -0.71 -13.25
C PRO A 258 14.44 -2.22 -13.31
N ASN A 259 13.70 -2.74 -12.35
CA ASN A 259 13.37 -4.15 -12.19
C ASN A 259 14.58 -5.07 -11.90
N TYR A 260 15.73 -4.53 -11.53
CA TYR A 260 16.84 -5.32 -11.01
C TYR A 260 16.91 -5.12 -9.49
N VAL A 261 16.50 -6.15 -8.76
CA VAL A 261 16.50 -6.15 -7.30
C VAL A 261 17.71 -6.87 -6.76
N SER A 262 18.32 -6.32 -5.72
CA SER A 262 19.52 -6.88 -5.09
C SER A 262 19.33 -7.11 -3.59
N SER A 263 20.11 -8.05 -3.07
CA SER A 263 20.38 -8.21 -1.64
C SER A 263 21.88 -8.08 -1.40
N SER A 264 22.26 -7.46 -0.30
CA SER A 264 23.68 -7.25 0.03
C SER A 264 23.95 -7.46 1.51
N LEU A 265 25.20 -7.80 1.84
CA LEU A 265 25.71 -7.89 3.20
C LEU A 265 26.99 -7.08 3.31
N HIS A 266 27.08 -6.24 4.35
CA HIS A 266 28.25 -5.44 4.63
C HIS A 266 28.83 -5.79 6.00
N ALA A 267 30.14 -5.99 6.03
CA ALA A 267 30.95 -6.24 7.23
C ALA A 267 32.36 -5.71 7.00
N LEU A 268 33.17 -5.57 8.03
CA LEU A 268 34.55 -5.07 7.89
C LEU A 268 35.39 -5.88 6.90
N GLY A 269 35.10 -7.16 6.72
CA GLY A 269 35.78 -8.03 5.76
C GLY A 269 35.26 -7.90 4.32
N HIS A 270 34.06 -7.36 4.13
CA HIS A 270 33.40 -7.24 2.82
C HIS A 270 32.35 -6.12 2.84
N TYR A 271 32.58 -5.07 2.08
CA TYR A 271 31.66 -3.94 1.96
C TYR A 271 31.88 -3.14 0.66
N HIS A 272 30.88 -2.32 0.28
CA HIS A 272 30.81 -1.70 -1.05
C HIS A 272 31.98 -0.76 -1.36
N ALA A 273 32.50 0.01 -0.39
CA ALA A 273 33.58 0.95 -0.64
C ALA A 273 34.89 0.24 -1.07
N ASN A 274 35.04 -1.05 -0.80
CA ASN A 274 36.13 -1.90 -1.26
C ASN A 274 35.74 -2.79 -2.45
N ASN A 275 34.50 -2.70 -2.96
CA ASN A 275 33.92 -3.61 -3.97
C ASN A 275 34.01 -5.10 -3.55
N THR A 276 33.83 -5.39 -2.27
CA THR A 276 33.94 -6.75 -1.71
C THR A 276 32.67 -7.20 -0.99
N GLN A 277 31.60 -6.39 -1.00
CA GLN A 277 30.33 -6.78 -0.39
C GLN A 277 29.82 -8.11 -0.96
N VAL A 278 29.20 -8.90 -0.10
CA VAL A 278 28.49 -10.10 -0.53
C VAL A 278 27.15 -9.62 -1.11
N THR A 279 27.00 -9.72 -2.41
CA THR A 279 25.80 -9.21 -3.10
C THR A 279 25.29 -10.18 -4.14
N LYS A 280 23.98 -10.17 -4.38
CA LYS A 280 23.32 -10.87 -5.47
C LYS A 280 22.20 -10.02 -6.02
N GLU A 281 22.15 -9.91 -7.33
CA GLU A 281 21.12 -9.18 -8.06
C GLU A 281 20.39 -10.12 -9.03
N ARG A 282 19.12 -9.84 -9.31
CA ARG A 282 18.38 -10.48 -10.40
C ARG A 282 17.34 -9.56 -11.00
N TYR A 283 16.99 -9.81 -12.26
CA TYR A 283 15.85 -9.19 -12.92
C TYR A 283 14.55 -9.79 -12.37
N LEU A 284 13.64 -8.94 -11.91
CA LEU A 284 12.30 -9.26 -11.41
C LEU A 284 11.28 -8.49 -12.24
N ALA A 285 10.66 -9.17 -13.19
CA ALA A 285 9.66 -8.54 -14.05
C ALA A 285 8.51 -7.98 -13.21
N GLY A 286 8.23 -6.68 -13.37
CA GLY A 286 7.13 -6.02 -12.66
C GLY A 286 7.46 -5.54 -11.25
N ALA A 287 8.72 -5.52 -10.80
CA ALA A 287 9.10 -5.03 -9.47
C ALA A 287 8.55 -3.63 -9.16
N GLU A 288 8.46 -2.77 -10.17
CA GLU A 288 7.90 -1.43 -10.08
C GLU A 288 6.39 -1.35 -10.40
N ASP A 289 5.76 -2.43 -10.87
CA ASP A 289 4.35 -2.47 -11.30
C ASP A 289 3.46 -3.19 -10.29
N ASP A 290 3.98 -4.25 -9.67
CA ASP A 290 3.26 -5.16 -8.79
C ASP A 290 3.91 -5.27 -7.40
N PHE A 291 3.19 -5.89 -6.47
CA PHE A 291 3.70 -6.19 -5.14
C PHE A 291 4.44 -7.52 -5.14
N HIS A 292 5.67 -7.52 -4.65
CA HIS A 292 6.53 -8.68 -4.47
C HIS A 292 6.90 -8.86 -3.01
N VAL A 293 7.14 -10.11 -2.59
CA VAL A 293 7.58 -10.44 -1.23
C VAL A 293 9.10 -10.54 -1.20
N TYR A 294 9.73 -9.67 -0.44
CA TYR A 294 11.16 -9.70 -0.16
C TYR A 294 11.38 -10.22 1.24
N ALA A 295 12.23 -11.24 1.40
CA ALA A 295 12.40 -11.89 2.69
C ALA A 295 13.84 -12.30 2.98
N LEU A 296 14.10 -12.50 4.28
CA LEU A 296 15.35 -12.90 4.89
C LEU A 296 15.10 -14.07 5.84
N GLU A 297 15.80 -15.16 5.68
CA GLU A 297 16.01 -16.15 6.72
C GLU A 297 17.42 -15.96 7.29
N TRP A 298 17.49 -15.65 8.57
CA TRP A 298 18.72 -15.34 9.27
C TRP A 298 18.87 -16.24 10.51
N THR A 299 19.92 -17.03 10.50
CA THR A 299 20.25 -18.02 11.52
C THR A 299 21.67 -17.79 12.05
N PRO A 300 22.11 -18.50 13.11
CA PRO A 300 23.51 -18.46 13.51
C PRO A 300 24.49 -18.96 12.43
N ASP A 301 24.01 -19.83 11.52
CA ASP A 301 24.83 -20.56 10.56
C ASP A 301 24.85 -19.93 9.17
N TYR A 302 23.78 -19.20 8.78
CA TYR A 302 23.66 -18.60 7.47
C TYR A 302 22.64 -17.46 7.41
N ILE A 303 22.79 -16.65 6.38
CA ILE A 303 21.82 -15.67 5.89
C ILE A 303 21.38 -16.10 4.48
N GLN A 304 20.06 -16.19 4.27
CA GLN A 304 19.45 -16.47 2.97
C GLN A 304 18.37 -15.44 2.69
N THR A 305 18.45 -14.73 1.55
CA THR A 305 17.38 -13.85 1.11
C THR A 305 16.51 -14.50 0.03
N TYR A 306 15.28 -14.02 -0.07
CA TYR A 306 14.29 -14.53 -1.01
C TYR A 306 13.54 -13.38 -1.70
N VAL A 307 13.08 -13.64 -2.92
CA VAL A 307 12.11 -12.80 -3.62
C VAL A 307 11.00 -13.73 -4.12
N ASP A 308 9.75 -13.49 -3.69
CA ASP A 308 8.58 -14.32 -3.97
C ASP A 308 8.81 -15.83 -3.64
N GLY A 309 9.50 -16.08 -2.54
CA GLY A 309 9.87 -17.44 -2.09
C GLY A 309 11.06 -18.07 -2.81
N GLU A 310 11.56 -17.44 -3.87
CA GLU A 310 12.74 -17.91 -4.61
C GLU A 310 14.03 -17.36 -3.99
N LYS A 311 15.01 -18.24 -3.77
CA LYS A 311 16.32 -17.88 -3.20
C LYS A 311 17.06 -16.87 -4.07
N LEU A 312 17.62 -15.84 -3.43
CA LEU A 312 18.45 -14.83 -4.10
C LEU A 312 19.89 -14.86 -3.62
N LEU A 313 20.18 -14.45 -2.39
CA LEU A 313 21.55 -14.43 -1.82
C LEU A 313 21.65 -15.50 -0.74
N TYR A 314 22.77 -16.21 -0.70
CA TYR A 314 23.13 -17.13 0.40
C TYR A 314 24.53 -16.80 0.88
N TYR A 315 24.69 -16.68 2.21
CA TYR A 315 25.98 -16.46 2.85
C TYR A 315 26.08 -17.30 4.13
N ALA A 316 27.05 -18.20 4.16
CA ALA A 316 27.29 -19.07 5.32
C ALA A 316 28.24 -18.41 6.32
N ASN A 317 27.98 -18.64 7.61
CA ASN A 317 28.93 -18.33 8.68
C ASN A 317 30.08 -19.37 8.65
N ASP A 318 31.25 -18.95 8.23
CA ASP A 318 32.43 -19.81 8.13
C ASP A 318 33.23 -19.88 9.44
N GLY A 319 32.73 -19.23 10.50
CA GLY A 319 33.41 -19.17 11.80
C GLY A 319 34.62 -18.25 11.86
N SER A 320 34.82 -17.39 10.83
CA SER A 320 35.96 -16.47 10.76
C SER A 320 35.86 -15.26 11.72
N GLY A 321 34.77 -15.18 12.47
CA GLY A 321 34.54 -14.18 13.50
C GLY A 321 33.94 -12.85 12.98
N LYS A 322 33.82 -11.86 13.89
CA LYS A 322 33.08 -10.60 13.68
C LYS A 322 33.49 -9.85 12.43
N ARG A 323 34.74 -9.95 12.00
CA ARG A 323 35.20 -9.26 10.80
C ARG A 323 34.39 -9.60 9.54
N ASN A 324 33.98 -10.85 9.41
CA ASN A 324 33.21 -11.34 8.26
C ASN A 324 31.76 -11.68 8.65
N TRP A 325 31.49 -11.93 9.95
CA TRP A 325 30.19 -12.29 10.46
C TRP A 325 29.79 -11.45 11.69
N PRO A 326 29.44 -10.17 11.52
CA PRO A 326 28.93 -9.34 12.63
C PRO A 326 27.45 -9.57 12.93
N TYR A 327 26.79 -10.50 12.26
CA TYR A 327 25.33 -10.73 12.25
C TYR A 327 24.88 -11.62 13.43
N ASP A 328 25.51 -11.53 14.58
CA ASP A 328 25.18 -12.26 15.81
C ASP A 328 24.63 -11.34 16.93
N ALA A 329 24.29 -10.10 16.59
CA ALA A 329 23.67 -9.11 17.44
C ALA A 329 22.19 -8.88 17.05
N PRO A 330 21.36 -8.22 17.87
CA PRO A 330 20.03 -7.79 17.47
C PRO A 330 20.08 -6.69 16.40
N PHE A 331 19.26 -6.84 15.35
CA PHE A 331 19.08 -5.87 14.27
C PHE A 331 17.63 -5.40 14.21
N TYR A 332 17.40 -4.16 13.78
CA TYR A 332 16.08 -3.59 13.52
C TYR A 332 15.86 -3.35 12.03
N VAL A 333 14.62 -3.38 11.59
CA VAL A 333 14.26 -3.17 10.18
C VAL A 333 14.24 -1.69 9.82
N ILE A 334 14.59 -1.39 8.58
CA ILE A 334 14.54 -0.06 7.99
C ILE A 334 13.82 -0.13 6.64
N LEU A 335 12.95 0.87 6.41
CA LEU A 335 12.29 1.14 5.14
C LEU A 335 12.60 2.58 4.75
N ASN A 336 13.12 2.80 3.56
CA ASN A 336 13.31 4.16 3.05
C ASN A 336 13.17 4.25 1.54
N LEU A 337 12.95 5.47 1.09
CA LEU A 337 13.04 5.83 -0.32
C LEU A 337 14.03 7.00 -0.43
N ALA A 338 15.26 6.71 -0.83
CA ALA A 338 16.26 7.70 -1.15
C ALA A 338 16.06 8.25 -2.57
N TRP A 339 16.62 9.42 -2.84
CA TRP A 339 16.59 10.07 -4.13
C TRP A 339 18.01 10.50 -4.54
N GLY A 340 18.46 10.06 -5.70
CA GLY A 340 19.79 10.34 -6.19
C GLY A 340 20.87 9.62 -5.40
N GLY A 341 21.93 10.34 -5.04
CA GLY A 341 23.06 9.78 -4.32
C GLY A 341 24.07 9.07 -5.23
N SER A 342 25.05 8.44 -4.59
CA SER A 342 26.19 7.81 -5.29
C SER A 342 25.77 6.63 -6.16
N TRP A 343 24.68 5.94 -5.82
CA TRP A 343 24.15 4.80 -6.57
C TRP A 343 22.84 5.13 -7.28
N GLY A 344 21.79 5.56 -6.58
CA GLY A 344 20.51 5.92 -7.22
C GLY A 344 20.64 7.05 -8.25
N GLY A 345 21.60 7.95 -8.05
CA GLY A 345 21.91 9.06 -8.94
C GLY A 345 23.12 8.87 -9.87
N MET A 346 23.70 7.67 -9.97
CA MET A 346 24.93 7.43 -10.73
C MET A 346 24.84 7.83 -12.23
N ASN A 347 23.65 7.77 -12.81
CA ASN A 347 23.33 8.20 -14.17
C ASN A 347 22.49 9.49 -14.20
N GLY A 348 22.57 10.32 -13.14
CA GLY A 348 21.73 11.49 -12.92
C GLY A 348 20.35 11.12 -12.41
N VAL A 349 19.54 12.14 -12.12
CA VAL A 349 18.16 12.00 -11.68
C VAL A 349 17.21 12.59 -12.72
N ASP A 350 15.99 12.07 -12.79
CA ASP A 350 14.93 12.60 -13.63
C ASP A 350 13.82 13.16 -12.73
N GLU A 351 13.83 14.46 -12.48
CA GLU A 351 12.85 15.10 -11.61
C GLU A 351 11.39 14.96 -12.11
N SER A 352 11.18 14.59 -13.37
CA SER A 352 9.84 14.32 -13.89
C SER A 352 9.22 13.05 -13.31
N ALA A 353 10.03 12.17 -12.70
CA ALA A 353 9.57 11.00 -11.96
C ALA A 353 8.97 11.35 -10.58
N LEU A 354 9.18 12.57 -10.09
CA LEU A 354 8.58 13.02 -8.84
C LEU A 354 7.15 13.58 -9.05
N PRO A 355 6.18 13.28 -8.18
CA PRO A 355 6.31 12.45 -6.98
C PRO A 355 6.36 10.95 -7.31
N CYS A 356 7.17 10.20 -6.59
CA CYS A 356 7.21 8.75 -6.65
C CYS A 356 6.92 8.14 -5.27
N ILE A 357 6.47 6.89 -5.23
CA ILE A 357 5.95 6.25 -4.02
C ILE A 357 6.42 4.79 -3.95
N MET A 358 6.99 4.41 -2.81
CA MET A 358 7.18 3.03 -2.40
C MET A 358 5.96 2.62 -1.58
N GLU A 359 5.25 1.56 -1.99
CA GLU A 359 4.07 1.05 -1.31
C GLU A 359 4.37 -0.27 -0.61
N ILE A 360 3.98 -0.40 0.66
CA ILE A 360 4.23 -1.57 1.48
C ILE A 360 2.90 -2.10 2.03
N GLU A 361 2.56 -3.36 1.74
CA GLU A 361 1.33 -3.99 2.27
C GLU A 361 1.53 -4.48 3.70
N TYR A 362 2.69 -5.05 4.01
CA TYR A 362 3.02 -5.49 5.36
C TYR A 362 4.53 -5.60 5.58
N VAL A 363 4.90 -5.59 6.86
CA VAL A 363 6.21 -6.06 7.35
C VAL A 363 5.97 -7.06 8.47
N ARG A 364 6.62 -8.21 8.42
CA ARG A 364 6.46 -9.31 9.38
C ARG A 364 7.80 -9.85 9.83
N VAL A 365 7.90 -10.16 11.12
CA VAL A 365 9.08 -10.79 11.72
C VAL A 365 8.63 -12.01 12.50
N PHE A 366 9.27 -13.13 12.20
CA PHE A 366 9.03 -14.41 12.85
C PHE A 366 10.32 -14.89 13.51
N THR A 367 10.21 -15.47 14.71
CA THR A 367 11.33 -16.00 15.47
C THR A 367 11.05 -17.44 15.90
N LYS A 368 12.10 -18.18 16.26
CA LYS A 368 11.98 -19.53 16.85
C LYS A 368 11.72 -19.46 18.34
#